data_8d1d20018fb9dc245a0b51f0d0242272
#
_entry.id   8d1d20018fb9dc245a0b51f0d0242272
#
_cell.length_a   1.000
_cell.length_b   1.000
_cell.length_c   1.000
_cell.angle_alpha   90.00
_cell.angle_beta   90.00
_cell.angle_gamma   90.00
#
_symmetry.space_group_name_H-M   'P 1'
#
loop_
_entity.id
_entity.type
_entity.pdbx_description
1 polymer ?
#
loop_
_entity_poly.entity_id
_entity_poly.type
_entity_poly.pdbx_seq_one_letter_code
_entity_poly.pdbx_strand_id
1 'polypeptide(L)'
;MIEPLRLHFDVNCSPTQAFNLWTTRTALWWPASHTISGTRGTAIIFEPSANGRIYERSPSGEEKDWGTVLHWEPPNRLVYTWYIFSDPEDATEVEVNFRTNPDGATSVAIEHRGWDAFDDGAHRRDQNQIGWQGLVAPYTRACNSS
;
A
#
# COMPACT_ATOMS: atom_id res chain seq x y z
N MET A 1 6.25 22.69 -8.01
CA MET A 1 6.47 21.47 -7.19
C MET A 1 5.14 20.89 -6.73
N ILE A 2 4.96 19.58 -6.86
CA ILE A 2 3.74 18.91 -6.42
C ILE A 2 4.03 18.27 -5.06
N GLU A 3 3.24 18.64 -4.05
CA GLU A 3 3.41 18.10 -2.70
C GLU A 3 3.13 16.60 -2.66
N PRO A 4 3.84 15.84 -1.82
CA PRO A 4 3.49 14.44 -1.58
C PRO A 4 2.05 14.30 -1.10
N LEU A 5 1.44 13.17 -1.46
CA LEU A 5 0.14 12.78 -0.93
C LEU A 5 0.36 12.18 0.45
N ARG A 6 -0.33 12.70 1.46
CA ARG A 6 -0.20 12.23 2.84
C ARG A 6 -1.54 11.83 3.42
N LEU A 7 -1.57 10.68 4.08
CA LEU A 7 -2.71 10.21 4.87
C LEU A 7 -2.22 9.80 6.25
N HIS A 8 -3.08 9.98 7.23
CA HIS A 8 -2.80 9.59 8.61
C HIS A 8 -4.09 9.09 9.25
N PHE A 9 -4.04 7.93 9.89
CA PHE A 9 -5.21 7.36 10.58
C PHE A 9 -4.75 6.38 11.66
N ASP A 10 -5.66 6.05 12.57
CA ASP A 10 -5.38 5.14 13.68
C ASP A 10 -6.14 3.83 13.51
N VAL A 11 -5.51 2.73 13.95
CA VAL A 11 -6.12 1.39 13.91
C VAL A 11 -5.95 0.71 15.27
N ASN A 12 -6.90 -0.18 15.63
CA ASN A 12 -6.94 -0.84 16.94
C ASN A 12 -6.22 -2.20 16.92
N CYS A 13 -4.96 -2.20 16.54
CA CYS A 13 -4.11 -3.38 16.65
C CYS A 13 -2.67 -2.93 16.88
N SER A 14 -1.80 -3.86 17.23
CA SER A 14 -0.38 -3.55 17.45
C SER A 14 0.32 -3.19 16.14
N PRO A 15 1.46 -2.47 16.18
CA PRO A 15 2.26 -2.22 14.98
C PRO A 15 2.63 -3.50 14.24
N THR A 16 2.95 -4.59 14.95
CA THR A 16 3.26 -5.88 14.33
C THR A 16 2.07 -6.41 13.52
N GLN A 17 0.88 -6.37 14.09
CA GLN A 17 -0.33 -6.81 13.40
C GLN A 17 -0.66 -5.89 12.22
N ALA A 18 -0.51 -4.58 12.41
CA ALA A 18 -0.78 -3.59 11.36
C ALA A 18 0.16 -3.79 10.16
N PHE A 19 1.44 -3.99 10.41
CA PHE A 19 2.43 -4.26 9.38
C PHE A 19 2.14 -5.58 8.65
N ASN A 20 1.83 -6.64 9.40
CA ASN A 20 1.53 -7.94 8.80
C ASN A 20 0.27 -7.91 7.94
N LEU A 21 -0.77 -7.20 8.39
CA LEU A 21 -1.98 -7.05 7.59
C LEU A 21 -1.71 -6.32 6.27
N TRP A 22 -0.85 -5.30 6.32
CA TRP A 22 -0.49 -4.53 5.13
C TRP A 22 0.27 -5.36 4.10
N THR A 23 1.11 -6.28 4.55
CA THR A 23 2.09 -6.97 3.70
C THR A 23 1.75 -8.42 3.40
N THR A 24 1.53 -9.23 4.44
CA THR A 24 1.37 -10.69 4.27
C THR A 24 -0.09 -11.14 4.30
N ARG A 25 -1.00 -10.31 4.77
CA ARG A 25 -2.41 -10.68 4.93
C ARG A 25 -3.34 -9.75 4.14
N THR A 26 -2.90 -9.32 2.99
CA THR A 26 -3.68 -8.44 2.09
C THR A 26 -5.01 -9.08 1.67
N ALA A 27 -5.08 -10.41 1.60
CA ALA A 27 -6.30 -11.12 1.23
C ALA A 27 -7.48 -10.82 2.17
N LEU A 28 -7.22 -10.37 3.40
CA LEU A 28 -8.26 -10.07 4.38
C LEU A 28 -8.95 -8.73 4.15
N TRP A 29 -8.35 -7.82 3.36
CA TRP A 29 -8.89 -6.47 3.28
C TRP A 29 -8.76 -5.79 1.92
N TRP A 30 -7.86 -6.24 1.03
CA TRP A 30 -7.62 -5.55 -0.24
C TRP A 30 -8.77 -5.81 -1.20
N PRO A 31 -9.48 -4.75 -1.69
CA PRO A 31 -10.61 -4.94 -2.61
C PRO A 31 -10.15 -5.38 -4.00
N ALA A 32 -10.90 -6.28 -4.61
CA ALA A 32 -10.63 -6.72 -5.98
C ALA A 32 -10.67 -5.55 -6.98
N SER A 33 -11.48 -4.53 -6.71
CA SER A 33 -11.58 -3.34 -7.55
C SER A 33 -10.29 -2.51 -7.58
N HIS A 34 -9.36 -2.75 -6.66
CA HIS A 34 -8.06 -2.08 -6.59
C HIS A 34 -6.93 -2.98 -7.08
N THR A 35 -7.24 -3.94 -7.93
CA THR A 35 -6.25 -4.81 -8.59
C THR A 35 -6.31 -4.60 -10.10
N ILE A 36 -5.24 -4.99 -10.80
CA ILE A 36 -5.19 -4.87 -12.26
C ILE A 36 -6.19 -5.84 -12.91
N SER A 37 -6.28 -7.07 -12.39
CA SER A 37 -7.21 -8.07 -12.93
C SER A 37 -8.67 -7.73 -12.65
N GLY A 38 -8.94 -7.04 -11.54
CA GLY A 38 -10.29 -6.76 -11.09
C GLY A 38 -11.06 -8.01 -10.66
N THR A 39 -10.39 -9.16 -10.59
CA THR A 39 -11.02 -10.46 -10.32
C THR A 39 -11.00 -10.76 -8.83
N ARG A 40 -12.17 -11.16 -8.31
CA ARG A 40 -12.28 -11.59 -6.92
C ARG A 40 -11.37 -12.79 -6.65
N GLY A 41 -10.69 -12.78 -5.52
CA GLY A 41 -9.73 -13.83 -5.16
C GLY A 41 -8.33 -13.60 -5.68
N THR A 42 -8.06 -12.45 -6.26
CA THR A 42 -6.69 -12.06 -6.65
C THR A 42 -5.86 -11.85 -5.38
N ALA A 43 -4.71 -12.51 -5.31
CA ALA A 43 -3.77 -12.37 -4.21
C ALA A 43 -2.80 -11.22 -4.48
N ILE A 44 -2.49 -10.43 -3.45
CA ILE A 44 -1.45 -9.40 -3.53
C ILE A 44 -0.28 -9.87 -2.66
N ILE A 45 0.91 -9.93 -3.23
CA ILE A 45 2.08 -10.50 -2.58
C ILE A 45 3.18 -9.44 -2.47
N PHE A 46 3.67 -9.23 -1.24
CA PHE A 46 4.85 -8.45 -0.93
C PHE A 46 5.95 -9.45 -0.57
N GLU A 47 6.97 -9.60 -1.39
CA GLU A 47 8.13 -10.41 -1.01
C GLU A 47 8.83 -9.72 0.15
N PRO A 48 9.12 -10.43 1.25
CA PRO A 48 9.45 -9.81 2.54
C PRO A 48 10.94 -9.46 2.69
N SER A 49 11.46 -8.66 1.78
CA SER A 49 12.84 -8.18 1.84
C SER A 49 13.04 -6.98 0.92
N ALA A 50 14.11 -6.22 1.16
CA ALA A 50 14.54 -5.20 0.22
C ALA A 50 14.79 -5.83 -1.15
N ASN A 51 14.40 -5.15 -2.21
CA ASN A 51 14.42 -5.59 -3.61
C ASN A 51 13.38 -6.68 -3.94
N GLY A 52 12.52 -7.05 -2.98
CA GLY A 52 11.43 -7.98 -3.23
C GLY A 52 10.39 -7.43 -4.20
N ARG A 53 9.71 -8.32 -4.90
CA ARG A 53 8.63 -7.95 -5.81
C ARG A 53 7.34 -7.66 -5.02
N ILE A 54 6.56 -6.73 -5.55
CA ILE A 54 5.16 -6.56 -5.16
C ILE A 54 4.35 -6.85 -6.40
N TYR A 55 3.43 -7.81 -6.31
CA TYR A 55 2.67 -8.24 -7.48
C TYR A 55 1.33 -8.83 -7.08
N GLU A 56 0.43 -8.91 -8.06
CA GLU A 56 -0.82 -9.63 -7.90
C GLU A 56 -0.75 -10.96 -8.66
N ARG A 57 -1.49 -11.95 -8.15
CA ARG A 57 -1.73 -13.21 -8.85
C ARG A 57 -3.22 -13.45 -8.88
N SER A 58 -3.78 -13.50 -10.09
CA SER A 58 -5.20 -13.78 -10.27
C SER A 58 -5.49 -15.27 -10.05
N PRO A 59 -6.77 -15.66 -9.86
CA PRO A 59 -7.13 -17.08 -9.73
C PRO A 59 -6.70 -17.96 -10.91
N SER A 60 -6.51 -17.36 -12.10
CA SER A 60 -6.00 -18.08 -13.27
C SER A 60 -4.50 -18.34 -13.21
N GLY A 61 -3.79 -17.74 -12.25
CA GLY A 61 -2.34 -17.84 -12.12
C GLY A 61 -1.57 -16.74 -12.83
N GLU A 62 -2.23 -15.81 -13.51
CA GLU A 62 -1.57 -14.68 -14.17
C GLU A 62 -1.03 -13.72 -13.12
N GLU A 63 0.24 -13.31 -13.29
CA GLU A 63 0.91 -12.38 -12.38
C GLU A 63 1.16 -11.04 -13.07
N LYS A 64 0.97 -9.95 -12.31
CA LYS A 64 1.25 -8.60 -12.77
C LYS A 64 1.99 -7.84 -11.69
N ASP A 65 3.11 -7.22 -12.04
CA ASP A 65 3.94 -6.49 -11.10
C ASP A 65 3.31 -5.15 -10.75
N TRP A 66 3.44 -4.76 -9.47
CA TRP A 66 2.96 -3.49 -8.93
C TRP A 66 4.11 -2.57 -8.50
N GLY A 67 5.23 -3.13 -8.10
CA GLY A 67 6.36 -2.38 -7.60
C GLY A 67 7.46 -3.25 -7.00
N THR A 68 8.38 -2.59 -6.32
CA THR A 68 9.54 -3.21 -5.70
C THR A 68 9.69 -2.66 -4.28
N VAL A 69 9.97 -3.54 -3.33
CA VAL A 69 10.27 -3.14 -1.95
C VAL A 69 11.62 -2.45 -1.90
N LEU A 70 11.70 -1.25 -1.34
CA LEU A 70 12.94 -0.52 -1.13
C LEU A 70 13.47 -0.70 0.29
N HIS A 71 12.58 -0.61 1.28
CA HIS A 71 12.92 -0.81 2.69
C HIS A 71 11.88 -1.70 3.35
N TRP A 72 12.36 -2.74 4.00
CA TRP A 72 11.51 -3.69 4.73
C TRP A 72 11.96 -3.67 6.20
N GLU A 73 11.26 -2.89 7.02
CA GLU A 73 11.66 -2.63 8.42
C GLU A 73 10.49 -2.89 9.38
N PRO A 74 10.09 -4.17 9.53
CA PRO A 74 8.98 -4.51 10.42
C PRO A 74 9.35 -4.26 11.88
N PRO A 75 8.41 -3.84 12.70
CA PRO A 75 7.03 -3.50 12.36
C PRO A 75 6.82 -2.00 12.09
N ASN A 76 7.89 -1.24 11.87
CA ASN A 76 7.84 0.22 11.93
C ASN A 76 7.70 0.90 10.57
N ARG A 77 8.34 0.36 9.52
CA ARG A 77 8.46 1.12 8.29
C ARG A 77 8.52 0.21 7.06
N LEU A 78 7.85 0.62 6.00
CA LEU A 78 7.84 -0.04 4.70
C LEU A 78 7.94 1.04 3.62
N VAL A 79 8.87 0.89 2.69
CA VAL A 79 8.99 1.80 1.54
C VAL A 79 9.05 0.97 0.27
N TYR A 80 8.27 1.33 -0.72
CA TYR A 80 8.25 0.60 -1.99
C TYR A 80 7.95 1.52 -3.17
N THR A 81 8.37 1.10 -4.37
CA THR A 81 7.96 1.75 -5.61
C THR A 81 6.56 1.27 -5.98
N TRP A 82 5.83 2.10 -6.73
CA TRP A 82 4.42 1.85 -7.02
C TRP A 82 4.12 2.26 -8.46
N TYR A 83 3.71 1.31 -9.28
CA TYR A 83 3.36 1.59 -10.68
C TYR A 83 2.14 0.80 -11.15
N ILE A 84 1.22 0.49 -10.23
CA ILE A 84 -0.05 -0.17 -10.60
C ILE A 84 -0.76 0.64 -11.69
N PHE A 85 -1.21 -0.03 -12.75
CA PHE A 85 -1.82 0.56 -13.94
C PHE A 85 -0.88 1.47 -14.76
N SER A 86 0.45 1.39 -14.54
CA SER A 86 1.43 2.14 -15.32
C SER A 86 2.68 1.30 -15.56
N ASP A 87 3.68 1.87 -16.22
CA ASP A 87 4.93 1.17 -16.53
C ASP A 87 5.94 1.31 -15.37
N PRO A 88 6.89 0.37 -15.23
CA PRO A 88 7.91 0.44 -14.17
C PRO A 88 8.72 1.74 -14.18
N GLU A 89 8.96 2.33 -15.34
CA GLU A 89 9.65 3.61 -15.45
C GLU A 89 8.83 4.80 -14.94
N ASP A 90 7.52 4.61 -14.77
CA ASP A 90 6.60 5.61 -14.24
C ASP A 90 6.32 5.39 -12.76
N ALA A 91 7.21 4.67 -12.07
CA ALA A 91 7.01 4.35 -10.66
C ALA A 91 7.05 5.61 -9.79
N THR A 92 6.11 5.67 -8.85
CA THR A 92 6.15 6.58 -7.72
C THR A 92 6.64 5.83 -6.49
N GLU A 93 6.75 6.49 -5.35
CA GLU A 93 7.27 5.88 -4.14
C GLU A 93 6.28 6.03 -3.00
N VAL A 94 6.05 4.95 -2.27
CA VAL A 94 5.13 4.92 -1.13
C VAL A 94 5.92 4.57 0.12
N GLU A 95 5.74 5.36 1.16
CA GLU A 95 6.29 5.08 2.48
C GLU A 95 5.14 4.94 3.47
N VAL A 96 5.16 3.85 4.26
CA VAL A 96 4.17 3.60 5.29
C VAL A 96 4.89 3.44 6.62
N ASN A 97 4.51 4.24 7.61
CA ASN A 97 5.06 4.17 8.97
C ASN A 97 3.97 3.71 9.93
N PHE A 98 4.35 2.79 10.82
CA PHE A 98 3.46 2.21 11.83
C PHE A 98 4.05 2.53 13.20
N ARG A 99 3.35 3.35 13.98
CA ARG A 99 3.86 3.80 15.29
C ARG A 99 2.84 3.51 16.39
N THR A 100 3.33 3.05 17.54
CA THR A 100 2.46 2.92 18.72
C THR A 100 1.98 4.30 19.15
N ASN A 101 0.67 4.47 19.32
CA ASN A 101 0.13 5.69 19.88
C ASN A 101 -0.04 5.55 21.42
N PRO A 102 -0.36 6.65 22.13
CA PRO A 102 -0.48 6.59 23.59
C PRO A 102 -1.50 5.59 24.12
N ASP A 103 -2.48 5.20 23.33
CA ASP A 103 -3.53 4.25 23.72
C ASP A 103 -3.10 2.78 23.49
N GLY A 104 -1.87 2.54 23.04
CA GLY A 104 -1.39 1.19 22.73
C GLY A 104 -1.82 0.66 21.36
N ALA A 105 -2.61 1.42 20.63
CA ALA A 105 -2.99 1.11 19.25
C ALA A 105 -1.89 1.61 18.28
N THR A 106 -2.17 1.66 17.01
CA THR A 106 -1.19 2.04 15.98
C THR A 106 -1.66 3.25 15.19
N SER A 107 -0.76 4.22 15.02
CA SER A 107 -0.93 5.31 14.08
C SER A 107 -0.24 4.93 12.77
N VAL A 108 -0.98 4.97 11.66
CA VAL A 108 -0.48 4.65 10.33
C VAL A 108 -0.35 5.95 9.54
N ALA A 109 0.83 6.20 9.00
CA ALA A 109 1.10 7.37 8.17
C ALA A 109 1.58 6.90 6.79
N ILE A 110 0.92 7.39 5.75
CA ILE A 110 1.26 7.08 4.35
C ILE A 110 1.76 8.35 3.69
N GLU A 111 2.92 8.26 3.03
CA GLU A 111 3.40 9.32 2.15
C GLU A 111 3.65 8.72 0.77
N HIS A 112 2.97 9.25 -0.24
CA HIS A 112 3.09 8.82 -1.63
C HIS A 112 3.64 10.00 -2.43
N ARG A 113 4.82 9.85 -3.01
CA ARG A 113 5.62 10.93 -3.58
C ARG A 113 6.19 10.59 -4.95
N GLY A 114 6.72 11.60 -5.63
CA GLY A 114 7.33 11.43 -6.94
C GLY A 114 6.47 11.97 -8.09
N TRP A 115 5.47 12.79 -7.78
CA TRP A 115 4.51 13.31 -8.76
C TRP A 115 5.15 14.30 -9.74
N ASP A 116 6.24 14.97 -9.35
CA ASP A 116 6.94 15.95 -10.19
C ASP A 116 7.58 15.34 -11.45
N ALA A 117 7.75 14.02 -11.48
CA ALA A 117 8.31 13.33 -12.63
C ALA A 117 7.36 13.26 -13.83
N PHE A 118 6.09 13.63 -13.64
CA PHE A 118 5.06 13.52 -14.68
C PHE A 118 4.51 14.89 -15.08
N ASP A 119 4.15 15.03 -16.35
CA ASP A 119 3.48 16.22 -16.86
C ASP A 119 2.10 16.38 -16.22
N ASP A 120 1.42 15.26 -15.95
CA ASP A 120 0.09 15.22 -15.32
C ASP A 120 0.15 14.78 -13.86
N GLY A 121 1.26 15.08 -13.17
CA GLY A 121 1.51 14.62 -11.79
C GLY A 121 0.42 15.02 -10.80
N ALA A 122 -0.10 16.24 -10.88
CA ALA A 122 -1.18 16.68 -9.99
C ALA A 122 -2.45 15.84 -10.19
N HIS A 123 -2.79 15.51 -11.42
CA HIS A 123 -3.95 14.66 -11.73
C HIS A 123 -3.75 13.24 -11.20
N ARG A 124 -2.57 12.66 -11.40
CA ARG A 124 -2.23 11.33 -10.89
C ARG A 124 -2.29 11.30 -9.36
N ARG A 125 -1.80 12.35 -8.71
CA ARG A 125 -1.86 12.48 -7.25
C ARG A 125 -3.31 12.47 -6.76
N ASP A 126 -4.19 13.22 -7.41
CA ASP A 126 -5.60 13.28 -7.03
C ASP A 126 -6.30 11.93 -7.21
N GLN A 127 -6.01 11.21 -8.30
CA GLN A 127 -6.57 9.88 -8.54
C GLN A 127 -6.09 8.87 -7.49
N ASN A 128 -4.82 8.93 -7.12
CA ASN A 128 -4.27 8.05 -6.08
C ASN A 128 -4.83 8.38 -4.70
N GLN A 129 -5.13 9.65 -4.43
CA GLN A 129 -5.78 10.04 -3.18
C GLN A 129 -7.14 9.36 -3.04
N ILE A 130 -7.93 9.34 -4.10
CA ILE A 130 -9.23 8.65 -4.11
C ILE A 130 -9.02 7.15 -3.88
N GLY A 131 -8.03 6.56 -4.54
CA GLY A 131 -7.70 5.14 -4.36
C GLY A 131 -7.33 4.80 -2.92
N TRP A 132 -6.44 5.58 -2.33
CA TRP A 132 -6.03 5.38 -0.93
C TRP A 132 -7.21 5.53 0.04
N GLN A 133 -8.07 6.51 -0.16
CA GLN A 133 -9.26 6.70 0.67
C GLN A 133 -10.16 5.46 0.63
N GLY A 134 -10.26 4.80 -0.51
CA GLY A 134 -11.03 3.57 -0.65
C GLY A 134 -10.40 2.36 0.06
N LEU A 135 -9.11 2.43 0.39
CA LEU A 135 -8.39 1.35 1.08
C LEU A 135 -8.40 1.49 2.60
N VAL A 136 -8.52 2.72 3.12
CA VAL A 136 -8.43 2.98 4.56
C VAL A 136 -9.52 2.24 5.34
N ALA A 137 -10.76 2.27 4.89
CA ALA A 137 -11.87 1.64 5.61
C ALA A 137 -11.74 0.12 5.70
N PRO A 138 -11.50 -0.63 4.60
CA PRO A 138 -11.33 -2.09 4.71
C PRO A 138 -10.10 -2.47 5.53
N TYR A 139 -9.01 -1.73 5.40
CA TYR A 139 -7.81 -1.99 6.20
C TYR A 139 -8.08 -1.77 7.69
N THR A 140 -8.72 -0.66 8.05
CA THR A 140 -9.07 -0.34 9.43
C THR A 140 -9.96 -1.42 10.03
N ARG A 141 -10.95 -1.90 9.29
CA ARG A 141 -11.83 -2.99 9.76
C ARG A 141 -11.03 -4.26 10.01
N ALA A 142 -10.09 -4.61 9.14
CA ALA A 142 -9.25 -5.79 9.32
C ALA A 142 -8.39 -5.66 10.58
N CYS A 143 -7.78 -4.51 10.81
CA CYS A 143 -6.99 -4.24 12.01
C CYS A 143 -7.84 -4.34 13.28
N ASN A 144 -9.04 -3.76 13.26
CA ASN A 144 -9.91 -3.72 14.44
C ASN A 144 -10.48 -5.10 14.79
N SER A 145 -10.49 -6.02 13.85
CA SER A 145 -10.96 -7.40 14.02
C SER A 145 -9.86 -8.38 14.42
N SER A 146 -8.63 -7.90 14.53
CA SER A 146 -7.45 -8.75 14.82
C SER A 146 -7.28 -9.01 16.30
#